data_10ad6b39b8cba2d84c6708d93e8e5a2b
#
_entry.id   10ad6b39b8cba2d84c6708d93e8e5a2b
#
_cell.length_a   1.000
_cell.length_b   1.000
_cell.length_c   1.000
_cell.angle_alpha   90.00
_cell.angle_beta   90.00
_cell.angle_gamma   90.00
#
_symmetry.space_group_name_H-M   'P 1'
#
loop_
_entity.id
_entity.type
_entity.pdbx_description
1 polymer ?
#
loop_
_entity_poly.entity_id
_entity_poly.type
_entity_poly.pdbx_seq_one_letter_code
_entity_poly.pdbx_strand_id
1 'polypeptide(L)'
;MNSSIKIFNIENKEEFLLNFKSIKRNTTFNIIITLNFNDFYNITEKLFELSNLSSQNNKSFVLVNSIFHNEKICVAPTVREAHDIIEIEEIERDLLS
;
A
#
# COMPACT_ATOMS: atom_id res chain seq x y z
N MET A 1 -20.58 -1.35 -3.17
CA MET A 1 -19.60 -1.15 -4.26
C MET A 1 -18.36 -1.99 -4.00
N ASN A 2 -17.93 -2.74 -4.98
CA ASN A 2 -16.76 -3.59 -4.84
C ASN A 2 -15.53 -2.88 -5.36
N SER A 3 -14.61 -2.53 -4.48
CA SER A 3 -13.32 -2.05 -4.93
C SER A 3 -12.37 -3.25 -4.97
N SER A 4 -11.68 -3.39 -6.09
CA SER A 4 -10.69 -4.46 -6.23
C SER A 4 -9.46 -4.08 -5.42
N ILE A 5 -9.04 -4.99 -4.56
CA ILE A 5 -7.85 -4.81 -3.73
C ILE A 5 -6.85 -5.90 -4.08
N LYS A 6 -5.63 -5.49 -4.40
CA LYS A 6 -4.52 -6.42 -4.63
C LYS A 6 -3.69 -6.49 -3.37
N ILE A 7 -3.47 -7.70 -2.87
CA ILE A 7 -2.73 -7.91 -1.62
C ILE A 7 -1.41 -8.61 -1.94
N PHE A 8 -0.32 -8.03 -1.46
CA PHE A 8 1.01 -8.60 -1.63
C PHE A 8 1.60 -8.88 -0.26
N ASN A 9 2.03 -10.12 -0.04
CA ASN A 9 2.73 -10.52 1.19
C ASN A 9 4.22 -10.61 0.86
N ILE A 10 5.02 -9.77 1.47
CA ILE A 10 6.46 -9.67 1.18
C ILE A 10 7.23 -10.10 2.40
N GLU A 11 8.03 -11.16 2.27
CA GLU A 11 8.74 -11.77 3.40
C GLU A 11 10.09 -11.14 3.68
N ASN A 12 10.73 -10.53 2.67
CA ASN A 12 12.02 -9.90 2.86
C ASN A 12 12.23 -8.81 1.80
N LYS A 13 13.29 -8.04 2.00
CA LYS A 13 13.60 -6.90 1.13
C LYS A 13 13.87 -7.32 -0.31
N GLU A 14 14.56 -8.44 -0.50
CA GLU A 14 14.86 -8.92 -1.85
C GLU A 14 13.59 -9.25 -2.62
N GLU A 15 12.63 -9.88 -1.94
CA GLU A 15 11.34 -10.19 -2.55
C GLU A 15 10.61 -8.92 -2.96
N PHE A 16 10.66 -7.89 -2.12
CA PHE A 16 10.07 -6.61 -2.47
C PHE A 16 10.69 -6.04 -3.75
N LEU A 17 12.01 -6.04 -3.82
CA LEU A 17 12.71 -5.49 -4.98
C LEU A 17 12.43 -6.28 -6.24
N LEU A 18 12.34 -7.62 -6.14
CA LEU A 18 12.01 -8.47 -7.28
C LEU A 18 10.59 -8.23 -7.79
N ASN A 19 9.66 -7.90 -6.89
CA ASN A 19 8.26 -7.71 -7.24
C ASN A 19 7.88 -6.26 -7.49
N PHE A 20 8.82 -5.34 -7.35
CA PHE A 20 8.51 -3.91 -7.41
C PHE A 20 7.80 -3.51 -8.71
N LYS A 21 8.31 -3.96 -9.86
CA LYS A 21 7.71 -3.60 -11.14
C LYS A 21 6.30 -4.15 -11.29
N SER A 22 6.08 -5.37 -10.79
CA SER A 22 4.75 -5.98 -10.82
C SER A 22 3.77 -5.20 -9.95
N ILE A 23 4.20 -4.83 -8.75
CA ILE A 23 3.37 -4.04 -7.85
C ILE A 23 3.05 -2.69 -8.49
N LYS A 24 4.06 -2.06 -9.09
CA LYS A 24 3.91 -0.77 -9.76
C LYS A 24 2.84 -0.81 -10.84
N ARG A 25 2.78 -1.89 -11.61
CA ARG A 25 1.76 -2.06 -12.65
C ARG A 25 0.36 -2.22 -12.08
N ASN A 26 0.24 -2.57 -10.79
CA ASN A 26 -1.05 -2.77 -10.14
C ASN A 26 -1.55 -1.54 -9.38
N THR A 27 -0.91 -0.39 -9.55
CA THR A 27 -1.34 0.84 -8.87
C THR A 27 -2.65 1.41 -9.41
N THR A 28 -3.22 0.79 -10.43
CA THR A 28 -4.57 1.10 -10.90
C THR A 28 -5.64 0.40 -10.05
N PHE A 29 -5.22 -0.41 -9.08
CA PHE A 29 -6.09 -1.04 -8.09
C PHE A 29 -5.70 -0.53 -6.71
N ASN A 30 -6.58 -0.68 -5.74
CA ASN A 30 -6.19 -0.46 -4.35
C ASN A 30 -5.19 -1.55 -3.94
N ILE A 31 -4.16 -1.18 -3.20
CA ILE A 31 -3.07 -2.09 -2.84
C ILE A 31 -2.89 -2.16 -1.33
N ILE A 32 -2.72 -3.38 -0.84
CA ILE A 32 -2.26 -3.65 0.52
C ILE A 32 -0.97 -4.45 0.40
N ILE A 33 0.09 -3.96 1.00
CA ILE A 33 1.36 -4.69 1.05
C ILE A 33 1.69 -5.00 2.50
N THR A 34 1.80 -6.30 2.82
CA THR A 34 2.27 -6.71 4.14
C THR A 34 3.77 -6.92 4.07
N LEU A 35 4.49 -6.15 4.87
CA LEU A 35 5.94 -6.29 4.99
C LEU A 35 6.25 -7.11 6.23
N ASN A 36 6.70 -8.33 6.03
CA ASN A 36 7.01 -9.26 7.12
C ASN A 36 8.49 -9.20 7.51
N PHE A 37 9.05 -8.00 7.48
CA PHE A 37 10.45 -7.75 7.85
C PHE A 37 10.57 -6.30 8.35
N ASN A 38 11.66 -6.00 9.03
CA ASN A 38 11.82 -4.69 9.68
C ASN A 38 13.02 -3.88 9.20
N ASP A 39 13.70 -4.33 8.16
CA ASP A 39 14.78 -3.56 7.55
C ASP A 39 14.24 -2.81 6.33
N PHE A 40 13.97 -1.53 6.51
CA PHE A 40 13.37 -0.70 5.47
C PHE A 40 14.39 0.16 4.72
N TYR A 41 15.66 -0.06 4.99
CA TYR A 41 16.72 0.70 4.34
C TYR A 41 16.68 0.47 2.82
N ASN A 42 16.81 1.54 2.07
CA ASN A 42 16.80 1.55 0.60
C ASN A 42 15.47 1.19 -0.07
N ILE A 43 14.40 0.96 0.67
CA ILE A 43 13.11 0.70 0.03
C ILE A 43 12.06 1.78 0.29
N THR A 44 12.33 2.69 1.23
CA THR A 44 11.34 3.72 1.58
C THR A 44 10.96 4.58 0.38
N GLU A 45 11.93 4.96 -0.46
CA GLU A 45 11.63 5.77 -1.63
C GLU A 45 10.78 5.02 -2.64
N LYS A 46 11.00 3.71 -2.78
CA LYS A 46 10.17 2.90 -3.67
C LYS A 46 8.75 2.74 -3.14
N LEU A 47 8.61 2.60 -1.82
CA LEU A 47 7.30 2.57 -1.20
C LEU A 47 6.57 3.89 -1.43
N PHE A 48 7.27 4.99 -1.30
CA PHE A 48 6.71 6.32 -1.54
C PHE A 48 6.28 6.48 -3.01
N GLU A 49 7.08 5.98 -3.93
CA GLU A 49 6.75 6.02 -5.35
C GLU A 49 5.43 5.27 -5.62
N LEU A 50 5.27 4.08 -5.03
CA LEU A 50 4.05 3.31 -5.19
C LEU A 50 2.84 4.03 -4.61
N SER A 51 3.02 4.66 -3.45
CA SER A 51 1.96 5.43 -2.81
C SER A 51 1.53 6.60 -3.69
N ASN A 52 2.49 7.32 -4.27
CA ASN A 52 2.19 8.44 -5.16
C ASN A 52 1.47 8.01 -6.42
N LEU A 53 1.91 6.91 -7.03
CA LEU A 53 1.25 6.41 -8.24
C LEU A 53 -0.19 5.99 -7.94
N SER A 54 -0.40 5.34 -6.81
CA SER A 54 -1.75 4.95 -6.40
C SER A 54 -2.63 6.19 -6.24
N SER A 55 -2.11 7.21 -5.58
CA SER A 55 -2.83 8.47 -5.39
C SER A 55 -3.18 9.13 -6.73
N GLN A 56 -2.25 9.13 -7.68
CA GLN A 56 -2.49 9.69 -9.01
C GLN A 56 -3.59 8.93 -9.74
N ASN A 57 -3.76 7.66 -9.44
CA ASN A 57 -4.81 6.83 -10.03
C ASN A 57 -6.11 6.86 -9.20
N ASN A 58 -6.18 7.70 -8.17
CA ASN A 58 -7.31 7.78 -7.25
C ASN A 58 -7.55 6.44 -6.56
N LYS A 59 -6.48 5.77 -6.16
CA LYS A 59 -6.53 4.50 -5.46
C LYS A 59 -5.81 4.59 -4.13
N SER A 60 -6.09 3.65 -3.26
CA SER A 60 -5.50 3.59 -1.92
C SER A 60 -4.29 2.67 -1.92
N PHE A 61 -3.31 3.01 -1.09
CA PHE A 61 -2.09 2.23 -0.90
C PHE A 61 -1.83 2.18 0.59
N VAL A 62 -1.85 0.98 1.17
CA VAL A 62 -1.66 0.80 2.60
C VAL A 62 -0.60 -0.26 2.85
N LEU A 63 0.38 0.08 3.67
CA LEU A 63 1.38 -0.88 4.15
C LEU A 63 0.90 -1.49 5.45
N VAL A 64 1.11 -2.79 5.61
CA VAL A 64 0.83 -3.47 6.87
C VAL A 64 2.16 -3.83 7.52
N ASN A 65 2.42 -3.21 8.67
CA ASN A 65 3.63 -3.46 9.46
C ASN A 65 3.44 -2.79 10.82
N SER A 66 3.89 -3.44 11.90
CA SER A 66 3.69 -2.93 13.25
C SER A 66 4.76 -1.94 13.68
N ILE A 67 5.82 -1.79 12.92
CA ILE A 67 6.98 -0.98 13.30
C ILE A 67 7.23 0.19 12.35
N PHE A 68 7.01 -0.01 11.05
CA PHE A 68 7.26 1.02 10.05
C PHE A 68 6.43 2.26 10.33
N HIS A 69 7.06 3.42 10.23
CA HIS A 69 6.40 4.68 10.48
C HIS A 69 6.84 5.70 9.45
N ASN A 70 5.89 6.33 8.78
CA ASN A 70 6.19 7.37 7.79
C ASN A 70 4.98 8.26 7.63
N GLU A 71 5.20 9.58 7.66
CA GLU A 71 4.10 10.54 7.58
C GLU A 71 3.43 10.59 6.20
N LYS A 72 4.15 10.19 5.16
CA LYS A 72 3.67 10.31 3.79
C LYS A 72 3.10 9.01 3.24
N ILE A 73 3.17 7.93 4.00
CA ILE A 73 2.70 6.62 3.57
C ILE A 73 1.72 6.11 4.62
N CYS A 74 0.57 5.65 4.16
CA CYS A 74 -0.43 5.09 5.06
C CYS A 74 0.02 3.72 5.55
N VAL A 75 0.07 3.53 6.86
CA VAL A 75 0.51 2.28 7.48
C VAL A 75 -0.55 1.81 8.46
N ALA A 76 -0.86 0.52 8.42
CA ALA A 76 -1.77 -0.11 9.36
C ALA A 76 -1.07 -1.27 10.05
N PRO A 77 -1.40 -1.57 11.30
CA PRO A 77 -0.74 -2.68 12.01
C PRO A 77 -1.23 -4.06 11.56
N THR A 78 -2.42 -4.15 10.96
CA THR A 78 -3.00 -5.41 10.51
C THR A 78 -3.66 -5.25 9.15
N VAL A 79 -3.84 -6.40 8.46
CA VAL A 79 -4.54 -6.42 7.17
C VAL A 79 -5.99 -5.96 7.34
N ARG A 80 -6.63 -6.33 8.44
CA ARG A 80 -8.01 -5.92 8.71
C ARG A 80 -8.14 -4.40 8.77
N GLU A 81 -7.24 -3.75 9.50
CA GLU A 81 -7.26 -2.30 9.59
C GLU A 81 -6.96 -1.65 8.25
N ALA A 82 -6.08 -2.27 7.44
CA ALA A 82 -5.80 -1.78 6.10
C ALA A 82 -7.05 -1.80 5.22
N HIS A 83 -7.84 -2.86 5.30
CA HIS A 83 -9.13 -2.93 4.58
C HIS A 83 -10.07 -1.83 5.04
N ASP A 84 -10.15 -1.59 6.34
CA ASP A 84 -11.02 -0.54 6.89
C ASP A 84 -10.61 0.84 6.38
N ILE A 85 -9.31 1.11 6.32
CA ILE A 85 -8.80 2.37 5.82
C ILE A 85 -9.19 2.56 4.35
N ILE A 86 -9.01 1.53 3.53
CA ILE A 86 -9.34 1.62 2.11
C ILE A 86 -10.84 1.86 1.92
N GLU A 87 -11.66 1.18 2.69
CA GLU A 87 -13.11 1.38 2.62
C GLU A 87 -13.49 2.82 2.94
N ILE A 88 -12.91 3.38 3.99
CA ILE A 88 -13.17 4.77 4.36
C ILE A 88 -12.70 5.73 3.27
N GLU A 89 -11.52 5.50 2.71
CA GLU A 89 -11.00 6.35 1.64
C GLU A 89 -11.86 6.28 0.39
N GLU A 90 -12.37 5.10 0.06
CA GLU A 90 -13.28 4.96 -1.08
C GLU A 90 -14.56 5.76 -0.87
N ILE A 91 -15.12 5.70 0.33
CA ILE A 91 -16.32 6.47 0.67
C ILE A 91 -16.03 7.96 0.55
N GLU A 92 -14.90 8.42 1.05
CA GLU A 92 -14.52 9.83 0.98
C GLU A 92 -14.37 10.29 -0.45
N ARG A 93 -13.74 9.48 -1.31
CA ARG A 93 -13.60 9.82 -2.72
C ARG A 93 -14.94 9.92 -3.41
N ASP A 94 -15.87 9.03 -3.10
CA ASP A 94 -17.22 9.07 -3.67
C ASP A 94 -17.96 10.34 -3.28
N LEU A 95 -17.77 10.79 -2.03
CA LEU A 95 -18.43 12.00 -1.54
C LEU A 95 -17.88 13.27 -2.19
N LEU A 96 -16.62 13.25 -2.61
CA LEU A 96 -15.96 14.41 -3.20
C LEU A 96 -16.09 14.48 -4.70
N SER A 97 -16.55 13.42 -5.34
CA SER A 97 -16.65 13.37 -6.79
C SER A 97 -17.97 13.91 -7.32
#